data_13fa81cbedf4f887f6f52c8817ad8feb
#
_entry.id   13fa81cbedf4f887f6f52c8817ad8feb
#
_cell.length_a   1.000
_cell.length_b   1.000
_cell.length_c   1.000
_cell.angle_alpha   90.00
_cell.angle_beta   90.00
_cell.angle_gamma   90.00
#
_symmetry.space_group_name_H-M   'P 1'
#
loop_
_entity.id
_entity.type
_entity.pdbx_description
1 polymer ?
#
loop_
_entity_poly.entity_id
_entity_poly.type
_entity_poly.pdbx_seq_one_letter_code
_entity_poly.pdbx_strand_id
1 'polypeptide(L)'
;MVPTPRWGGLAMWLAMTATFLIAQNLSLVGKSFGNDAQGIFLAGTFLVLLGMADDKYELDAITKLAGQALAAGILLLYGIQILWLPINGVTMLPPSVGQLLTVLVVLVTINAVNFVDGLDGLAAGIVAISGSAFFAFAYLLAVV
;
A
#
# COMPACT_ATOMS: atom_id res chain seq x y z
N MET A 1 30.92 -7.29 -8.25
CA MET A 1 29.57 -6.98 -7.73
C MET A 1 28.60 -7.24 -8.86
N VAL A 2 27.64 -8.14 -8.68
CA VAL A 2 26.60 -8.39 -9.68
C VAL A 2 25.62 -7.23 -9.59
N PRO A 3 25.33 -6.50 -10.69
CA PRO A 3 24.37 -5.40 -10.65
C PRO A 3 22.99 -5.97 -10.34
N THR A 4 22.43 -5.60 -9.20
CA THR A 4 21.04 -5.93 -8.85
C THR A 4 20.11 -5.24 -9.84
N PRO A 5 19.14 -5.95 -10.43
CA PRO A 5 18.20 -5.34 -11.37
C PRO A 5 17.32 -4.31 -10.66
N ARG A 6 17.49 -3.04 -10.98
CA ARG A 6 16.76 -1.89 -10.38
C ARG A 6 15.31 -1.73 -10.88
N TRP A 7 14.83 -2.63 -11.73
CA TRP A 7 13.52 -2.52 -12.41
C TRP A 7 12.44 -3.42 -11.84
N GLY A 8 12.69 -4.09 -10.71
CA GLY A 8 11.71 -4.99 -10.06
C GLY A 8 10.39 -4.29 -9.70
N GLY A 9 10.47 -3.08 -9.16
CA GLY A 9 9.32 -2.27 -8.82
C GLY A 9 8.41 -1.94 -10.02
N LEU A 10 9.02 -1.66 -11.20
CA LEU A 10 8.26 -1.40 -12.42
C LEU A 10 7.52 -2.66 -12.90
N ALA A 11 8.15 -3.83 -12.83
CA ALA A 11 7.52 -5.09 -13.22
C ALA A 11 6.32 -5.41 -12.29
N MET A 12 6.47 -5.21 -10.99
CA MET A 12 5.37 -5.38 -10.03
C MET A 12 4.24 -4.38 -10.28
N TRP A 13 4.55 -3.14 -10.57
CA TRP A 13 3.56 -2.12 -10.90
C TRP A 13 2.79 -2.46 -12.18
N LEU A 14 3.47 -2.91 -13.23
CA LEU A 14 2.82 -3.34 -14.46
C LEU A 14 1.87 -4.53 -14.22
N ALA A 15 2.29 -5.52 -13.43
CA ALA A 15 1.44 -6.64 -13.06
C ALA A 15 0.22 -6.19 -12.25
N MET A 16 0.41 -5.29 -11.28
CA MET A 16 -0.68 -4.71 -10.48
C MET A 16 -1.65 -3.92 -11.37
N THR A 17 -1.14 -3.11 -12.30
CA THR A 17 -1.95 -2.33 -13.25
C THR A 17 -2.77 -3.24 -14.15
N ALA A 18 -2.16 -4.27 -14.72
CA ALA A 18 -2.87 -5.24 -15.55
C ALA A 18 -3.97 -5.95 -14.75
N THR A 19 -3.68 -6.39 -13.53
CA THR A 19 -4.66 -7.02 -12.65
C THR A 19 -5.81 -6.07 -12.30
N PHE A 20 -5.50 -4.81 -11.99
CA PHE A 20 -6.49 -3.78 -11.68
C PHE A 20 -7.45 -3.54 -12.86
N LEU A 21 -6.89 -3.37 -14.07
CA LEU A 21 -7.69 -3.17 -15.28
C LEU A 21 -8.56 -4.40 -15.63
N ILE A 22 -8.04 -5.60 -15.46
CA ILE A 22 -8.81 -6.84 -15.68
C ILE A 22 -9.94 -6.92 -14.64
N ALA A 23 -9.63 -6.69 -13.36
CA ALA A 23 -10.59 -6.80 -12.27
C ALA A 23 -11.76 -5.81 -12.41
N GLN A 24 -11.51 -4.60 -12.89
CA GLN A 24 -12.57 -3.61 -13.17
C GLN A 24 -13.59 -4.10 -14.21
N ASN A 25 -13.16 -4.93 -15.16
CA ASN A 25 -13.99 -5.45 -16.22
C ASN A 25 -14.72 -6.76 -15.86
N LEU A 26 -14.41 -7.36 -14.72
CA LEU A 26 -15.11 -8.54 -14.25
C LEU A 26 -16.45 -8.18 -13.61
N SER A 27 -17.54 -8.79 -14.07
CA SER A 27 -18.91 -8.49 -13.63
C SER A 27 -19.15 -8.70 -12.12
N LEU A 28 -18.41 -9.60 -11.49
CA LEU A 28 -18.51 -9.89 -10.06
C LEU A 28 -17.70 -8.92 -9.19
N VAL A 29 -16.54 -8.48 -9.66
CA VAL A 29 -15.57 -7.69 -8.89
C VAL A 29 -15.65 -6.21 -9.25
N GLY A 30 -15.89 -5.88 -10.52
CA GLY A 30 -15.88 -4.50 -11.02
C GLY A 30 -16.89 -3.58 -10.35
N LYS A 31 -18.02 -4.13 -9.88
CA LYS A 31 -19.04 -3.37 -9.13
C LYS A 31 -18.57 -2.95 -7.73
N SER A 32 -17.57 -3.60 -7.19
CA SER A 32 -16.96 -3.31 -5.87
C SER A 32 -15.76 -2.37 -5.96
N PHE A 33 -15.34 -2.01 -7.18
CA PHE A 33 -14.27 -1.02 -7.40
C PHE A 33 -14.81 0.39 -7.17
N GLY A 34 -14.80 0.81 -5.92
CA GLY A 34 -15.16 2.17 -5.50
C GLY A 34 -13.97 3.14 -5.56
N ASN A 35 -14.18 4.33 -5.03
CA ASN A 35 -13.16 5.36 -4.89
C ASN A 35 -11.93 4.86 -4.12
N ASP A 36 -12.12 3.96 -3.14
CA ASP A 36 -11.07 3.39 -2.32
C ASP A 36 -10.04 2.62 -3.16
N ALA A 37 -10.50 1.79 -4.09
CA ALA A 37 -9.61 1.03 -4.98
C ALA A 37 -8.79 1.96 -5.89
N GLN A 38 -9.40 3.05 -6.37
CA GLN A 38 -8.70 4.07 -7.14
C GLN A 38 -7.66 4.81 -6.29
N GLY A 39 -8.00 5.16 -5.05
CA GLY A 39 -7.08 5.81 -4.11
C GLY A 39 -5.85 4.95 -3.82
N ILE A 40 -6.06 3.65 -3.56
CA ILE A 40 -4.97 2.69 -3.35
C ILE A 40 -4.08 2.58 -4.60
N PHE A 41 -4.69 2.48 -5.78
CA PHE A 41 -3.95 2.37 -7.03
C PHE A 41 -3.12 3.63 -7.31
N LEU A 42 -3.68 4.83 -7.11
CA LEU A 42 -2.97 6.10 -7.30
C LEU A 42 -1.83 6.28 -6.29
N ALA A 43 -2.09 6.01 -5.00
CA ALA A 43 -1.05 6.08 -3.97
C ALA A 43 0.08 5.09 -4.25
N GLY A 44 -0.24 3.86 -4.65
CA GLY A 44 0.73 2.84 -5.04
C GLY A 44 1.55 3.26 -6.26
N THR A 45 0.90 3.82 -7.29
CA THR A 45 1.58 4.36 -8.48
C THR A 45 2.54 5.48 -8.11
N PHE A 46 2.10 6.41 -7.24
CA PHE A 46 2.96 7.49 -6.77
C PHE A 46 4.18 6.95 -6.00
N LEU A 47 4.01 5.93 -5.15
CA LEU A 47 5.13 5.30 -4.44
C LEU A 47 6.13 4.61 -5.40
N VAL A 48 5.64 3.96 -6.45
CA VAL A 48 6.52 3.37 -7.47
C VAL A 48 7.33 4.45 -8.21
N LEU A 49 6.70 5.57 -8.57
CA LEU A 49 7.40 6.70 -9.19
C LEU A 49 8.44 7.30 -8.24
N LEU A 50 8.12 7.41 -6.94
CA LEU A 50 9.05 7.86 -5.92
C LEU A 50 10.25 6.89 -5.79
N GLY A 51 10.00 5.58 -5.77
CA GLY A 51 11.05 4.55 -5.74
C GLY A 51 11.95 4.60 -6.97
N MET A 52 11.38 4.79 -8.16
CA MET A 52 12.14 4.96 -9.40
C MET A 52 13.00 6.23 -9.39
N ALA A 53 12.48 7.32 -8.83
CA ALA A 53 13.22 8.56 -8.63
C ALA A 53 14.37 8.36 -7.64
N ASP A 54 14.11 7.63 -6.56
CA ASP A 54 15.13 7.27 -5.58
C ASP A 54 16.27 6.44 -6.18
N ASP A 55 15.93 5.42 -6.96
CA ASP A 55 16.91 4.56 -7.64
C ASP A 55 17.80 5.36 -8.63
N LYS A 56 17.27 6.45 -9.17
CA LYS A 56 17.97 7.27 -10.16
C LYS A 56 18.78 8.41 -9.54
N TYR A 57 18.20 9.07 -8.51
CA TYR A 57 18.73 10.32 -7.97
C TYR A 57 19.28 10.18 -6.55
N GLU A 58 19.19 8.98 -5.94
CA GLU A 58 19.63 8.71 -4.56
C GLU A 58 19.06 9.75 -3.58
N LEU A 59 17.72 9.82 -3.51
CA LEU A 59 17.01 10.81 -2.70
C LEU A 59 17.42 10.72 -1.22
N ASP A 60 17.53 11.88 -0.58
CA ASP A 60 17.78 11.96 0.85
C ASP A 60 16.57 11.45 1.67
N ALA A 61 16.80 11.07 2.91
CA ALA A 61 15.80 10.45 3.77
C ALA A 61 14.58 11.36 4.01
N ILE A 62 14.78 12.68 4.08
CA ILE A 62 13.70 13.66 4.29
C ILE A 62 12.79 13.70 3.05
N THR A 63 13.36 13.76 1.85
CA THR A 63 12.61 13.76 0.59
C THR A 63 11.82 12.47 0.42
N LYS A 64 12.42 11.31 0.74
CA LYS A 64 11.70 10.02 0.74
C LYS A 64 10.52 10.04 1.72
N LEU A 65 10.74 10.48 2.95
CA LEU A 65 9.69 10.55 3.96
C LEU A 65 8.56 11.49 3.55
N ALA A 66 8.90 12.66 2.99
CA ALA A 66 7.92 13.60 2.47
C ALA A 66 7.08 12.99 1.33
N GLY A 67 7.72 12.28 0.39
CA GLY A 67 7.04 11.57 -0.68
C GLY A 67 6.11 10.47 -0.16
N GLN A 68 6.55 9.69 0.82
CA GLN A 68 5.71 8.68 1.47
C GLN A 68 4.51 9.31 2.20
N ALA A 69 4.71 10.47 2.86
CA ALA A 69 3.62 11.20 3.50
C ALA A 69 2.60 11.74 2.48
N LEU A 70 3.06 12.18 1.31
CA LEU A 70 2.17 12.58 0.20
C LEU A 70 1.35 11.38 -0.31
N ALA A 71 1.95 10.19 -0.44
CA ALA A 71 1.21 8.98 -0.80
C ALA A 71 0.11 8.65 0.23
N ALA A 72 0.43 8.76 1.53
CA ALA A 72 -0.57 8.61 2.59
C ALA A 72 -1.67 9.69 2.48
N GLY A 73 -1.31 10.93 2.13
CA GLY A 73 -2.25 12.01 1.84
C GLY A 73 -3.22 11.68 0.71
N ILE A 74 -2.75 11.03 -0.36
CA ILE A 74 -3.62 10.55 -1.45
C ILE A 74 -4.67 9.57 -0.90
N LEU A 75 -4.29 8.62 -0.04
CA LEU A 75 -5.25 7.69 0.59
C LEU A 75 -6.32 8.44 1.39
N LEU A 76 -5.92 9.45 2.17
CA LEU A 76 -6.86 10.26 2.95
C LEU A 76 -7.84 11.05 2.07
N LEU A 77 -7.38 11.58 0.91
CA LEU A 77 -8.25 12.29 -0.05
C LEU A 77 -9.33 11.37 -0.63
N TYR A 78 -9.06 10.08 -0.73
CA TYR A 78 -10.01 9.06 -1.17
C TYR A 78 -10.83 8.46 -0.03
N GLY A 79 -10.72 9.00 1.20
CA GLY A 79 -11.50 8.59 2.37
C GLY A 79 -10.93 7.36 3.09
N ILE A 80 -9.75 6.88 2.69
CA ILE A 80 -9.11 5.71 3.32
C ILE A 80 -8.40 6.16 4.59
N GLN A 81 -9.04 5.90 5.73
CA GLN A 81 -8.50 6.26 7.05
C GLN A 81 -8.95 5.28 8.12
N ILE A 82 -8.20 5.22 9.20
CA ILE A 82 -8.54 4.41 10.38
C ILE A 82 -9.64 5.14 11.15
N LEU A 83 -10.85 4.57 11.16
CA LEU A 83 -12.03 5.17 11.80
C LEU A 83 -12.20 4.72 13.25
N TRP A 84 -11.72 3.53 13.59
CA TRP A 84 -11.89 2.94 14.91
C TRP A 84 -10.72 2.02 15.27
N LEU A 85 -10.57 1.75 16.56
CA LEU A 85 -9.62 0.79 17.10
C LEU A 85 -10.33 -0.24 17.97
N PRO A 86 -9.89 -1.50 17.97
CA PRO A 86 -10.44 -2.57 18.81
C PRO A 86 -9.86 -2.52 20.23
N ILE A 87 -10.03 -1.37 20.92
CA ILE A 87 -9.56 -1.17 22.29
C ILE A 87 -10.77 -1.13 23.21
N ASN A 88 -10.86 -2.08 24.14
CA ASN A 88 -12.00 -2.23 25.05
C ASN A 88 -13.37 -2.27 24.34
N GLY A 89 -13.43 -2.97 23.19
CA GLY A 89 -14.56 -2.96 22.28
C GLY A 89 -14.24 -2.13 21.02
N VAL A 90 -15.20 -1.38 20.52
CA VAL A 90 -15.02 -0.50 19.36
C VAL A 90 -14.91 0.94 19.82
N THR A 91 -13.70 1.50 19.76
CA THR A 91 -13.46 2.92 20.07
C THR A 91 -13.39 3.71 18.77
N MET A 92 -14.38 4.59 18.53
CA MET A 92 -14.38 5.50 17.38
C MET A 92 -13.37 6.61 17.59
N LEU A 93 -12.56 6.86 16.57
CA LEU A 93 -11.53 7.90 16.63
C LEU A 93 -12.08 9.24 16.13
N PRO A 94 -11.65 10.36 16.73
CA PRO A 94 -11.83 11.67 16.12
C PRO A 94 -11.16 11.69 14.74
N PRO A 95 -11.74 12.37 13.72
CA PRO A 95 -11.20 12.35 12.35
C PRO A 95 -9.72 12.74 12.27
N SER A 96 -9.29 13.76 13.00
CA SER A 96 -7.89 14.19 13.02
C SER A 96 -6.93 13.14 13.56
N VAL A 97 -7.35 12.39 14.59
CA VAL A 97 -6.57 11.30 15.17
C VAL A 97 -6.50 10.12 14.20
N GLY A 98 -7.64 9.75 13.58
CA GLY A 98 -7.70 8.69 12.57
C GLY A 98 -6.81 8.98 11.36
N GLN A 99 -6.83 10.21 10.87
CA GLN A 99 -5.97 10.65 9.76
C GLN A 99 -4.48 10.59 10.13
N LEU A 100 -4.10 11.15 11.30
CA LEU A 100 -2.72 11.09 11.77
C LEU A 100 -2.23 9.64 11.93
N LEU A 101 -3.06 8.81 12.56
CA LEU A 101 -2.75 7.40 12.75
C LEU A 101 -2.60 6.66 11.42
N THR A 102 -3.44 6.96 10.43
CA THR A 102 -3.33 6.40 9.08
C THR A 102 -2.00 6.74 8.44
N VAL A 103 -1.60 8.02 8.47
CA VAL A 103 -0.30 8.45 7.94
C VAL A 103 0.84 7.72 8.65
N LEU A 104 0.83 7.65 9.97
CA LEU A 104 1.86 6.95 10.75
C LEU A 104 1.95 5.48 10.39
N VAL A 105 0.82 4.77 10.32
CA VAL A 105 0.78 3.34 9.95
C VAL A 105 1.33 3.13 8.55
N VAL A 106 0.95 3.96 7.58
CA VAL A 106 1.45 3.88 6.20
C VAL A 106 2.95 4.10 6.15
N LEU A 107 3.46 5.15 6.81
CA LEU A 107 4.90 5.44 6.86
C LEU A 107 5.69 4.31 7.51
N VAL A 108 5.23 3.81 8.65
CA VAL A 108 5.88 2.70 9.36
C VAL A 108 5.90 1.45 8.47
N THR A 109 4.78 1.12 7.82
CA THR A 109 4.67 -0.05 6.96
C THR A 109 5.61 0.04 5.76
N ILE A 110 5.64 1.17 5.06
CA ILE A 110 6.53 1.36 3.89
C ILE A 110 7.99 1.21 4.32
N ASN A 111 8.40 1.85 5.41
CA ASN A 111 9.78 1.79 5.85
C ASN A 111 10.16 0.42 6.45
N ALA A 112 9.23 -0.27 7.12
CA ALA A 112 9.45 -1.63 7.60
C ALA A 112 9.65 -2.61 6.43
N VAL A 113 8.82 -2.53 5.38
CA VAL A 113 8.98 -3.35 4.18
C VAL A 113 10.31 -3.03 3.48
N ASN A 114 10.65 -1.77 3.33
CA ASN A 114 11.92 -1.33 2.75
C ASN A 114 13.14 -1.87 3.52
N PHE A 115 13.07 -1.89 4.85
CA PHE A 115 14.14 -2.43 5.69
C PHE A 115 14.32 -3.94 5.50
N VAL A 116 13.22 -4.66 5.33
CA VAL A 116 13.21 -6.13 5.14
C VAL A 116 13.61 -6.51 3.72
N ASP A 117 13.42 -5.64 2.74
CA ASP A 117 13.71 -5.89 1.31
C ASP A 117 15.22 -6.06 1.02
N GLY A 118 16.08 -5.73 1.99
CA GLY A 118 17.52 -6.00 1.92
C GLY A 118 17.91 -7.49 1.99
N LEU A 119 16.97 -8.39 2.26
CA LEU A 119 17.18 -9.85 2.33
C LEU A 119 16.40 -10.56 1.23
N ASP A 120 17.11 -11.31 0.38
CA ASP A 120 16.57 -12.01 -0.80
C ASP A 120 15.28 -12.80 -0.50
N GLY A 121 14.16 -12.36 -1.07
CA GLY A 121 12.86 -13.02 -0.98
C GLY A 121 12.11 -12.85 0.34
N LEU A 122 12.69 -12.25 1.38
CA LEU A 122 12.04 -12.11 2.68
C LEU A 122 10.86 -11.14 2.62
N ALA A 123 11.03 -9.99 2.00
CA ALA A 123 9.94 -9.02 1.82
C ALA A 123 8.78 -9.62 1.01
N ALA A 124 9.08 -10.27 -0.11
CA ALA A 124 8.08 -10.95 -0.93
C ALA A 124 7.35 -12.06 -0.15
N GLY A 125 8.06 -12.84 0.67
CA GLY A 125 7.47 -13.87 1.53
C GLY A 125 6.52 -13.29 2.58
N ILE A 126 6.93 -12.24 3.29
CA ILE A 126 6.09 -11.57 4.31
C ILE A 126 4.84 -10.99 3.67
N VAL A 127 4.97 -10.29 2.53
CA VAL A 127 3.83 -9.70 1.82
C VAL A 127 2.89 -10.78 1.30
N ALA A 128 3.40 -11.89 0.77
CA ALA A 128 2.59 -13.01 0.30
C ALA A 128 1.81 -13.67 1.44
N ILE A 129 2.44 -13.93 2.58
CA ILE A 129 1.79 -14.52 3.77
C ILE A 129 0.71 -13.55 4.30
N SER A 130 1.06 -12.28 4.49
CA SER A 130 0.14 -11.27 4.99
C SER A 130 -1.06 -11.08 4.05
N GLY A 131 -0.80 -10.96 2.75
CA GLY A 131 -1.85 -10.82 1.74
C GLY A 131 -2.78 -12.04 1.69
N SER A 132 -2.23 -13.26 1.81
CA SER A 132 -3.02 -14.49 1.86
C SER A 132 -3.89 -14.56 3.12
N ALA A 133 -3.35 -14.14 4.28
CA ALA A 133 -4.10 -14.09 5.53
C ALA A 133 -5.25 -13.08 5.47
N PHE A 134 -5.01 -11.86 4.95
CA PHE A 134 -6.06 -10.87 4.76
C PHE A 134 -7.10 -11.31 3.75
N PHE A 135 -6.69 -11.96 2.65
CA PHE A 135 -7.63 -12.51 1.67
C PHE A 135 -8.53 -13.58 2.30
N ALA A 136 -7.95 -14.54 3.04
CA ALA A 136 -8.72 -15.57 3.73
C ALA A 136 -9.69 -14.97 4.74
N PHE A 137 -9.26 -13.98 5.53
CA PHE A 137 -10.10 -13.28 6.49
C PHE A 137 -11.26 -12.55 5.81
N ALA A 138 -10.98 -11.78 4.74
CA ALA A 138 -12.01 -11.06 3.99
C ALA A 138 -13.01 -12.01 3.33
N TYR A 139 -12.52 -13.13 2.78
CA TYR A 139 -13.37 -14.16 2.18
C TYR A 139 -14.31 -14.78 3.21
N LEU A 140 -13.80 -15.14 4.38
CA LEU A 140 -14.61 -15.69 5.47
C LEU A 140 -15.69 -14.72 5.93
N LEU A 141 -15.37 -13.42 6.02
CA LEU A 141 -16.36 -12.39 6.39
C LEU A 141 -17.43 -12.17 5.30
N ALA A 142 -17.11 -12.42 4.04
CA ALA A 142 -18.04 -12.23 2.94
C ALA A 142 -19.00 -13.43 2.74
N VAL A 143 -18.64 -14.60 3.25
CA VAL A 143 -19.41 -15.86 3.08
C VAL A 143 -20.28 -16.17 4.29
N VAL A 144 -19.99 -15.58 5.46
CA VAL A 144 -20.78 -15.73 6.71
C VAL A 144 -21.80 -14.61 6.82
#